data_21dba5d2ab4f035628f73e820f0ab7fb
#
_entry.id   21dba5d2ab4f035628f73e820f0ab7fb
#
_cell.length_a   1.000
_cell.length_b   1.000
_cell.length_c   1.000
_cell.angle_alpha   90.00
_cell.angle_beta   90.00
_cell.angle_gamma   90.00
#
_symmetry.space_group_name_H-M   'P 1'
#
loop_
_entity.id
_entity.type
_entity.pdbx_description
1 polymer ?
#
loop_
_entity_poly.entity_id
_entity_poly.type
_entity_poly.pdbx_seq_one_letter_code
_entity_poly.pdbx_strand_id
1 'polypeptide(L)'
;MRETVLHGLGLVTLVVGVHLTLETQNVLIVLVSVLIGAMLGEWWRIDVGLERISEWLRARVARRASARSMAHFTEGFVTASLVFCVGPMTILGSIQDGLTGDYSLLAIKSVLDGFAALAFASSLGIGVLFSALTILVYQGGLTLAAGLAQNVFSEAMIAEMTAAGGVMILAIGLLLLDVRRIRVANLLPALAIAPLVVAALAWLGINL
;
A
#
# COMPACT_ATOMS: atom_id res chain seq x y z
N MET A 1 -3.29 23.80 13.60
CA MET A 1 -2.96 23.64 12.18
C MET A 1 -2.55 22.20 11.82
N ARG A 2 -1.58 21.56 12.51
CA ARG A 2 -1.14 20.20 12.19
C ARG A 2 -2.29 19.17 12.28
N GLU A 3 -3.09 19.21 13.32
CA GLU A 3 -4.25 18.31 13.51
C GLU A 3 -5.29 18.47 12.41
N THR A 4 -5.61 19.72 12.04
CA THR A 4 -6.56 19.99 10.95
C THR A 4 -6.08 19.42 9.61
N VAL A 5 -4.77 19.52 9.34
CA VAL A 5 -4.17 18.94 8.12
C VAL A 5 -4.20 17.42 8.16
N LEU A 6 -3.90 16.81 9.31
CA LEU A 6 -4.00 15.35 9.50
C LEU A 6 -5.44 14.84 9.29
N HIS A 7 -6.41 15.54 9.85
CA HIS A 7 -7.82 15.18 9.65
C HIS A 7 -8.24 15.34 8.18
N GLY A 8 -7.81 16.41 7.52
CA GLY A 8 -8.03 16.61 6.08
C GLY A 8 -7.43 15.46 5.25
N LEU A 9 -6.18 15.09 5.54
CA LEU A 9 -5.53 13.95 4.90
C LEU A 9 -6.28 12.64 5.18
N GLY A 10 -6.70 12.42 6.44
CA GLY A 10 -7.48 11.24 6.81
C GLY A 10 -8.77 11.12 6.00
N LEU A 11 -9.51 12.23 5.83
CA LEU A 11 -10.74 12.25 5.02
C LEU A 11 -10.45 11.93 3.54
N VAL A 12 -9.43 12.54 2.95
CA VAL A 12 -9.04 12.26 1.55
C VAL A 12 -8.60 10.80 1.41
N THR A 13 -7.83 10.28 2.37
CA THR A 13 -7.39 8.88 2.40
C THR A 13 -8.59 7.92 2.47
N LEU A 14 -9.63 8.24 3.24
CA LEU A 14 -10.88 7.46 3.26
C LEU A 14 -11.55 7.45 1.89
N VAL A 15 -11.67 8.61 1.23
CA VAL A 15 -12.29 8.69 -0.11
C VAL A 15 -11.51 7.84 -1.12
N VAL A 16 -10.17 7.92 -1.11
CA VAL A 16 -9.31 7.08 -1.97
C VAL A 16 -9.50 5.61 -1.64
N GLY A 17 -9.52 5.24 -0.36
CA GLY A 17 -9.72 3.86 0.07
C GLY A 17 -11.08 3.30 -0.37
N VAL A 18 -12.16 4.07 -0.27
CA VAL A 18 -13.48 3.69 -0.79
C VAL A 18 -13.42 3.48 -2.30
N HIS A 19 -12.85 4.43 -3.03
CA HIS A 19 -12.74 4.36 -4.48
C HIS A 19 -12.02 3.07 -4.94
N LEU A 20 -10.85 2.78 -4.37
CA LEU A 20 -10.10 1.58 -4.69
C LEU A 20 -10.81 0.29 -4.25
N THR A 21 -11.53 0.30 -3.13
CA THR A 21 -12.30 -0.87 -2.67
C THR A 21 -13.45 -1.19 -3.62
N LEU A 22 -14.03 -0.19 -4.28
CA LEU A 22 -15.13 -0.36 -5.24
C LEU A 22 -14.66 -0.88 -6.61
N GLU A 23 -13.36 -1.00 -6.86
CA GLU A 23 -12.83 -1.65 -8.07
C GLU A 23 -12.97 -3.18 -8.05
N THR A 24 -13.41 -3.77 -6.92
CA THR A 24 -13.66 -5.21 -6.81
C THR A 24 -14.73 -5.68 -7.78
N GLN A 25 -14.50 -6.82 -8.40
CA GLN A 25 -15.50 -7.55 -9.17
C GLN A 25 -16.31 -8.50 -8.29
N ASN A 26 -15.74 -8.93 -7.14
CA ASN A 26 -16.40 -9.82 -6.20
C ASN A 26 -15.99 -9.55 -4.75
N VAL A 27 -16.85 -8.88 -4.00
CA VAL A 27 -16.63 -8.50 -2.59
C VAL A 27 -16.23 -9.68 -1.70
N LEU A 28 -16.66 -10.91 -2.01
CA LEU A 28 -16.31 -12.10 -1.24
C LEU A 28 -14.81 -12.40 -1.32
N ILE A 29 -14.18 -12.11 -2.46
CA ILE A 29 -12.73 -12.30 -2.64
C ILE A 29 -11.98 -11.33 -1.72
N VAL A 30 -12.38 -10.06 -1.71
CA VAL A 30 -11.79 -9.06 -0.82
C VAL A 30 -11.96 -9.47 0.64
N LEU A 31 -13.19 -9.87 1.02
CA LEU A 31 -13.50 -10.32 2.39
C LEU A 31 -12.58 -11.47 2.83
N VAL A 32 -12.53 -12.54 2.03
CA VAL A 32 -11.70 -13.73 2.34
C VAL A 32 -10.22 -13.35 2.38
N SER A 33 -9.76 -12.55 1.42
CA SER A 33 -8.36 -12.11 1.35
C SER A 33 -7.93 -11.29 2.55
N VAL A 34 -8.78 -10.35 2.98
CA VAL A 34 -8.52 -9.51 4.16
C VAL A 34 -8.55 -10.34 5.44
N LEU A 35 -9.51 -11.26 5.60
CA LEU A 35 -9.59 -12.12 6.78
C LEU A 35 -8.40 -13.07 6.90
N ILE A 36 -8.07 -13.79 5.82
CA ILE A 36 -6.91 -14.71 5.81
C ILE A 36 -5.63 -13.89 5.95
N GLY A 37 -5.53 -12.75 5.25
CA GLY A 37 -4.39 -11.85 5.33
C GLY A 37 -4.15 -11.34 6.74
N ALA A 38 -5.20 -10.92 7.43
CA ALA A 38 -5.13 -10.50 8.83
C ALA A 38 -4.65 -11.64 9.75
N MET A 39 -5.18 -12.85 9.59
CA MET A 39 -4.78 -14.01 10.38
C MET A 39 -3.30 -14.35 10.18
N LEU A 40 -2.84 -14.40 8.93
CA LEU A 40 -1.43 -14.69 8.60
C LEU A 40 -0.50 -13.56 9.08
N GLY A 41 -0.90 -12.31 8.89
CA GLY A 41 -0.10 -11.16 9.31
C GLY A 41 0.04 -11.05 10.83
N GLU A 42 -1.02 -11.37 11.57
CA GLU A 42 -0.97 -11.44 13.04
C GLU A 42 -0.09 -12.62 13.50
N TRP A 43 -0.17 -13.77 12.83
CA TRP A 43 0.68 -14.93 13.14
C TRP A 43 2.16 -14.62 12.88
N TRP A 44 2.48 -13.98 11.77
CA TRP A 44 3.85 -13.58 11.42
C TRP A 44 4.32 -12.32 12.16
N ARG A 45 3.40 -11.61 12.84
CA ARG A 45 3.69 -10.34 13.55
C ARG A 45 4.39 -9.32 12.65
N ILE A 46 3.80 -9.10 11.47
CA ILE A 46 4.39 -8.23 10.44
C ILE A 46 4.57 -6.80 10.95
N ASP A 47 3.65 -6.31 11.79
CA ASP A 47 3.73 -5.03 12.48
C ASP A 47 5.06 -4.88 13.24
N VAL A 48 5.43 -5.89 14.04
CA VAL A 48 6.70 -5.90 14.80
C VAL A 48 7.92 -5.96 13.86
N GLY A 49 7.81 -6.71 12.76
CA GLY A 49 8.85 -6.76 11.73
C GLY A 49 9.13 -5.40 11.10
N LEU A 50 8.07 -4.68 10.72
CA LEU A 50 8.16 -3.34 10.16
C LEU A 50 8.66 -2.30 11.17
N GLU A 51 8.27 -2.41 12.43
CA GLU A 51 8.82 -1.57 13.50
C GLU A 51 10.34 -1.75 13.61
N ARG A 52 10.86 -2.98 13.59
CA ARG A 52 12.31 -3.26 13.63
C ARG A 52 13.05 -2.68 12.41
N ILE A 53 12.47 -2.81 11.20
CA ILE A 53 13.05 -2.21 9.99
C ILE A 53 13.08 -0.69 10.12
N SER A 54 12.00 -0.09 10.59
CA SER A 54 11.90 1.35 10.83
C SER A 54 12.91 1.83 11.87
N GLU A 55 13.12 1.05 12.94
CA GLU A 55 14.13 1.32 13.96
C GLU A 55 15.56 1.26 13.39
N TRP A 56 15.84 0.25 12.58
CA TRP A 56 17.13 0.09 11.94
C TRP A 56 17.44 1.24 10.96
N LEU A 57 16.47 1.61 10.11
CA LEU A 57 16.58 2.74 9.18
C LEU A 57 16.86 4.05 9.94
N ARG A 58 16.09 4.28 11.01
CA ARG A 58 16.22 5.45 11.83
C ARG A 58 17.55 5.52 12.58
N ALA A 59 18.03 4.40 13.13
CA ALA A 59 19.32 4.36 13.82
C ALA A 59 20.49 4.80 12.92
N ARG A 60 20.33 4.62 11.60
CA ARG A 60 21.31 5.10 10.62
C ARG A 60 21.19 6.58 10.28
N VAL A 61 19.96 7.14 10.36
CA VAL A 61 19.66 8.51 9.90
C VAL A 61 19.61 9.51 11.06
N ALA A 62 19.12 9.11 12.23
CA ALA A 62 18.88 10.01 13.35
C ALA A 62 19.34 9.40 14.68
N ARG A 63 20.58 9.62 15.05
CA ARG A 63 21.18 9.09 16.29
C ARG A 63 20.56 9.58 17.62
N ARG A 64 19.63 10.56 17.61
CA ARG A 64 19.06 11.18 18.83
C ARG A 64 17.57 11.51 18.70
N ALA A 65 16.70 10.55 18.48
CA ALA A 65 15.29 10.83 18.43
C ALA A 65 14.50 10.14 19.56
N SER A 66 13.45 10.81 20.06
CA SER A 66 12.58 10.30 21.13
C SER A 66 11.66 9.17 20.66
N ALA A 67 11.11 8.36 21.59
CA ALA A 67 10.15 7.30 21.28
C ALA A 67 8.91 7.81 20.50
N ARG A 68 8.45 9.02 20.79
CA ARG A 68 7.33 9.67 20.07
C ARG A 68 7.67 9.97 18.61
N SER A 69 8.93 10.37 18.34
CA SER A 69 9.43 10.58 16.97
C SER A 69 9.55 9.27 16.19
N MET A 70 9.68 8.13 16.90
CA MET A 70 9.72 6.79 16.31
C MET A 70 8.36 6.36 15.79
N ALA A 71 7.31 6.50 16.59
CA ALA A 71 5.95 6.15 16.19
C ALA A 71 5.53 6.92 14.92
N HIS A 72 5.80 8.22 14.86
CA HIS A 72 5.51 9.04 13.67
C HIS A 72 6.35 8.65 12.46
N PHE A 73 7.61 8.26 12.65
CA PHE A 73 8.45 7.79 11.54
C PHE A 73 7.88 6.51 10.92
N THR A 74 7.58 5.51 11.76
CA THR A 74 7.00 4.23 11.31
C THR A 74 5.64 4.44 10.65
N GLU A 75 4.78 5.24 11.25
CA GLU A 75 3.48 5.60 10.70
C GLU A 75 3.61 6.27 9.33
N GLY A 76 4.48 7.27 9.19
CA GLY A 76 4.73 7.95 7.91
C GLY A 76 5.31 7.02 6.85
N PHE A 77 6.28 6.18 7.22
CA PHE A 77 6.89 5.22 6.31
C PHE A 77 5.87 4.19 5.80
N VAL A 78 5.13 3.55 6.71
CA VAL A 78 4.16 2.49 6.36
C VAL A 78 2.98 3.08 5.58
N THR A 79 2.40 4.18 6.05
CA THR A 79 1.28 4.84 5.38
C THR A 79 1.65 5.25 3.95
N ALA A 80 2.76 5.96 3.77
CA ALA A 80 3.17 6.41 2.45
C ALA A 80 3.54 5.23 1.53
N SER A 81 4.23 4.21 2.07
CA SER A 81 4.55 3.01 1.29
C SER A 81 3.30 2.30 0.77
N LEU A 82 2.29 2.13 1.63
CA LEU A 82 1.03 1.49 1.23
C LEU A 82 0.27 2.33 0.22
N VAL A 83 0.05 3.62 0.50
CA VAL A 83 -0.72 4.51 -0.38
C VAL A 83 -0.08 4.59 -1.77
N PHE A 84 1.26 4.65 -1.84
CA PHE A 84 1.96 4.80 -3.12
C PHE A 84 2.20 3.48 -3.87
N CYS A 85 2.25 2.34 -3.17
CA CYS A 85 2.44 1.04 -3.82
C CYS A 85 1.12 0.35 -4.20
N VAL A 86 0.01 0.68 -3.53
CA VAL A 86 -1.31 0.13 -3.83
C VAL A 86 -1.98 0.94 -4.93
N GLY A 87 -2.54 0.24 -5.89
CA GLY A 87 -3.32 0.84 -6.96
C GLY A 87 -2.94 0.32 -8.35
N PRO A 88 -3.90 0.32 -9.28
CA PRO A 88 -3.70 -0.23 -10.63
C PRO A 88 -2.61 0.52 -11.40
N MET A 89 -2.47 1.83 -11.21
CA MET A 89 -1.43 2.62 -11.89
C MET A 89 -0.01 2.16 -11.57
N THR A 90 0.25 1.67 -10.35
CA THR A 90 1.58 1.17 -9.98
C THR A 90 1.90 -0.10 -10.75
N ILE A 91 0.97 -1.04 -10.81
CA ILE A 91 1.17 -2.35 -11.42
C ILE A 91 1.17 -2.22 -12.94
N LEU A 92 0.10 -1.64 -13.51
CA LEU A 92 -0.04 -1.47 -14.94
C LEU A 92 1.05 -0.58 -15.53
N GLY A 93 1.36 0.55 -14.86
CA GLY A 93 2.40 1.45 -15.32
C GLY A 93 3.79 0.82 -15.28
N SER A 94 4.11 0.01 -14.24
CA SER A 94 5.38 -0.70 -14.17
C SER A 94 5.51 -1.79 -15.23
N ILE A 95 4.41 -2.52 -15.50
CA ILE A 95 4.38 -3.54 -16.57
C ILE A 95 4.54 -2.86 -17.93
N GLN A 96 3.80 -1.78 -18.20
CA GLN A 96 3.85 -1.04 -19.45
C GLN A 96 5.26 -0.49 -19.71
N ASP A 97 5.87 0.18 -18.71
CA ASP A 97 7.23 0.69 -18.80
C ASP A 97 8.24 -0.42 -19.08
N GLY A 98 8.17 -1.53 -18.34
CA GLY A 98 9.10 -2.65 -18.50
C GLY A 98 8.97 -3.42 -19.83
N LEU A 99 7.80 -3.42 -20.48
CA LEU A 99 7.55 -4.10 -21.76
C LEU A 99 7.80 -3.20 -22.96
N THR A 100 7.41 -1.94 -22.89
CA THR A 100 7.38 -1.03 -24.06
C THR A 100 8.27 0.19 -23.89
N GLY A 101 8.79 0.46 -22.69
CA GLY A 101 9.49 1.69 -22.35
C GLY A 101 8.57 2.92 -22.22
N ASP A 102 7.25 2.72 -22.25
CA ASP A 102 6.28 3.80 -22.04
C ASP A 102 6.02 4.01 -20.55
N TYR A 103 6.66 5.03 -20.00
CA TYR A 103 6.55 5.43 -18.59
C TYR A 103 5.48 6.49 -18.33
N SER A 104 4.59 6.78 -19.28
CA SER A 104 3.60 7.88 -19.18
C SER A 104 2.71 7.75 -17.94
N LEU A 105 2.20 6.55 -17.64
CA LEU A 105 1.41 6.30 -16.43
C LEU A 105 2.21 6.54 -15.14
N LEU A 106 3.48 6.09 -15.13
CA LEU A 106 4.37 6.29 -13.98
C LEU A 106 4.75 7.75 -13.79
N ALA A 107 4.90 8.52 -14.88
CA ALA A 107 5.16 9.94 -14.82
C ALA A 107 4.00 10.70 -14.19
N ILE A 108 2.76 10.45 -14.63
CA ILE A 108 1.55 11.04 -14.06
C ILE A 108 1.45 10.67 -12.57
N LYS A 109 1.64 9.37 -12.25
CA LYS A 109 1.62 8.87 -10.87
C LYS A 109 2.68 9.55 -10.00
N SER A 110 3.90 9.74 -10.51
CA SER A 110 4.99 10.39 -9.76
C SER A 110 4.64 11.82 -9.36
N VAL A 111 3.95 12.56 -10.22
CA VAL A 111 3.48 13.91 -9.90
C VAL A 111 2.42 13.85 -8.79
N LEU A 112 1.43 12.96 -8.92
CA LEU A 112 0.38 12.79 -7.90
C LEU A 112 0.97 12.35 -6.55
N ASP A 113 1.84 11.34 -6.56
CA ASP A 113 2.53 10.84 -5.37
C ASP A 113 3.42 11.91 -4.74
N GLY A 114 4.07 12.76 -5.55
CA GLY A 114 4.89 13.87 -5.07
C GLY A 114 4.09 14.89 -4.26
N PHE A 115 2.93 15.31 -4.75
CA PHE A 115 2.03 16.19 -4.01
C PHE A 115 1.50 15.53 -2.74
N ALA A 116 1.08 14.28 -2.83
CA ALA A 116 0.63 13.52 -1.67
C ALA A 116 1.76 13.33 -0.65
N ALA A 117 2.99 13.05 -1.09
CA ALA A 117 4.16 12.92 -0.22
C ALA A 117 4.47 14.20 0.54
N LEU A 118 4.36 15.39 -0.09
CA LEU A 118 4.51 16.68 0.59
C LEU A 118 3.46 16.85 1.70
N ALA A 119 2.21 16.51 1.41
CA ALA A 119 1.12 16.59 2.37
C ALA A 119 1.34 15.60 3.54
N PHE A 120 1.67 14.33 3.26
CA PHE A 120 1.99 13.34 4.28
C PHE A 120 3.23 13.71 5.09
N ALA A 121 4.32 14.18 4.45
CA ALA A 121 5.55 14.54 5.14
C ALA A 121 5.36 15.72 6.10
N SER A 122 4.53 16.70 5.75
CA SER A 122 4.19 17.82 6.63
C SER A 122 3.53 17.38 7.94
N SER A 123 2.81 16.26 7.91
CA SER A 123 2.01 15.74 9.01
C SER A 123 2.68 14.56 9.72
N LEU A 124 3.20 13.58 8.98
CA LEU A 124 3.79 12.35 9.49
C LEU A 124 5.32 12.40 9.58
N GLY A 125 5.93 13.46 9.02
CA GLY A 125 7.35 13.71 9.14
C GLY A 125 8.22 12.92 8.16
N ILE A 126 9.52 12.80 8.49
CA ILE A 126 10.57 12.32 7.59
C ILE A 126 10.41 10.84 7.19
N GLY A 127 9.62 10.05 7.92
CA GLY A 127 9.33 8.65 7.58
C GLY A 127 8.79 8.49 6.17
N VAL A 128 8.00 9.46 5.70
CA VAL A 128 7.43 9.48 4.35
C VAL A 128 8.52 9.45 3.26
N LEU A 129 9.64 10.14 3.46
CA LEU A 129 10.74 10.14 2.50
C LEU A 129 11.30 8.73 2.24
N PHE A 130 11.29 7.88 3.27
CA PHE A 130 11.79 6.50 3.16
C PHE A 130 10.85 5.56 2.40
N SER A 131 9.59 5.95 2.16
CA SER A 131 8.71 5.21 1.25
C SER A 131 9.24 5.17 -0.18
N ALA A 132 10.07 6.13 -0.58
CA ALA A 132 10.75 6.12 -1.88
C ALA A 132 11.59 4.85 -2.09
N LEU A 133 12.18 4.28 -1.02
CA LEU A 133 12.91 3.02 -1.10
C LEU A 133 11.97 1.85 -1.37
N THR A 134 10.80 1.82 -0.70
CA THR A 134 9.77 0.80 -0.94
C THR A 134 9.25 0.87 -2.37
N ILE A 135 8.97 2.08 -2.86
CA ILE A 135 8.53 2.30 -4.25
C ILE A 135 9.61 1.83 -5.23
N LEU A 136 10.86 2.20 -5.02
CA LEU A 136 11.97 1.80 -5.88
C LEU A 136 12.09 0.27 -5.97
N VAL A 137 12.00 -0.43 -4.83
CA VAL A 137 12.12 -1.89 -4.78
C VAL A 137 10.89 -2.56 -5.39
N TYR A 138 9.70 -2.13 -5.01
CA TYR A 138 8.45 -2.74 -5.45
C TYR A 138 8.17 -2.43 -6.93
N GLN A 139 8.10 -1.16 -7.28
CA GLN A 139 7.76 -0.69 -8.61
C GLN A 139 8.90 -0.97 -9.61
N GLY A 140 10.16 -0.71 -9.23
CA GLY A 140 11.33 -1.06 -10.03
C GLY A 140 11.45 -2.59 -10.22
N GLY A 141 11.14 -3.38 -9.19
CA GLY A 141 11.07 -4.84 -9.29
C GLY A 141 10.01 -5.31 -10.27
N LEU A 142 8.81 -4.70 -10.27
CA LEU A 142 7.75 -4.99 -11.24
C LEU A 142 8.16 -4.61 -12.66
N THR A 143 8.78 -3.45 -12.87
CA THR A 143 9.28 -3.02 -14.18
C THR A 143 10.32 -4.00 -14.74
N LEU A 144 11.28 -4.42 -13.91
CA LEU A 144 12.30 -5.40 -14.32
C LEU A 144 11.72 -6.79 -14.58
N ALA A 145 10.67 -7.17 -13.85
CA ALA A 145 9.99 -8.45 -14.02
C ALA A 145 8.77 -8.39 -14.95
N ALA A 146 8.59 -7.31 -15.71
CA ALA A 146 7.38 -7.03 -16.49
C ALA A 146 6.96 -8.17 -17.42
N GLY A 147 7.91 -8.82 -18.09
CA GLY A 147 7.63 -9.96 -18.97
C GLY A 147 7.03 -11.17 -18.24
N LEU A 148 7.39 -11.38 -16.97
CA LEU A 148 6.79 -12.41 -16.13
C LEU A 148 5.47 -11.92 -15.54
N ALA A 149 5.40 -10.68 -15.08
CA ALA A 149 4.25 -10.08 -14.44
C ALA A 149 3.03 -10.02 -15.38
N GLN A 150 3.24 -9.69 -16.66
CA GLN A 150 2.17 -9.67 -17.67
C GLN A 150 1.47 -11.03 -17.82
N ASN A 151 2.21 -12.12 -17.71
CA ASN A 151 1.67 -13.48 -17.84
C ASN A 151 1.04 -14.01 -16.55
N VAL A 152 1.32 -13.40 -15.40
CA VAL A 152 0.87 -13.84 -14.08
C VAL A 152 -0.36 -13.06 -13.62
N PHE A 153 -0.38 -11.74 -13.81
CA PHE A 153 -1.45 -10.88 -13.32
C PHE A 153 -2.54 -10.67 -14.38
N SER A 154 -3.71 -11.24 -14.17
CA SER A 154 -4.91 -10.88 -14.93
C SER A 154 -5.52 -9.57 -14.42
N GLU A 155 -6.37 -8.94 -15.24
CA GLU A 155 -7.10 -7.72 -14.85
C GLU A 155 -7.93 -7.96 -13.57
N ALA A 156 -8.60 -9.12 -13.46
CA ALA A 156 -9.34 -9.49 -12.26
C ALA A 156 -8.43 -9.60 -11.02
N MET A 157 -7.23 -10.18 -11.15
CA MET A 157 -6.26 -10.24 -10.05
C MET A 157 -5.83 -8.85 -9.59
N ILE A 158 -5.58 -7.94 -10.53
CA ILE A 158 -5.18 -6.55 -10.23
C ILE A 158 -6.34 -5.82 -9.55
N ALA A 159 -7.57 -5.97 -10.02
CA ALA A 159 -8.76 -5.36 -9.44
C ALA A 159 -8.97 -5.82 -7.98
N GLU A 160 -8.92 -7.12 -7.72
CA GLU A 160 -9.13 -7.65 -6.36
C GLU A 160 -7.98 -7.30 -5.41
N MET A 161 -6.74 -7.28 -5.90
CA MET A 161 -5.58 -6.82 -5.13
C MET A 161 -5.69 -5.32 -4.80
N THR A 162 -6.14 -4.51 -5.76
CA THR A 162 -6.38 -3.08 -5.57
C THR A 162 -7.48 -2.85 -4.54
N ALA A 163 -8.57 -3.61 -4.63
CA ALA A 163 -9.68 -3.50 -3.69
C ALA A 163 -9.28 -3.92 -2.27
N ALA A 164 -8.50 -5.00 -2.11
CA ALA A 164 -7.95 -5.39 -0.81
C ALA A 164 -7.03 -4.28 -0.24
N GLY A 165 -6.21 -3.67 -1.09
CA GLY A 165 -5.40 -2.51 -0.74
C GLY A 165 -6.25 -1.29 -0.36
N GLY A 166 -7.37 -1.07 -1.04
CA GLY A 166 -8.35 -0.04 -0.71
C GLY A 166 -8.86 -0.16 0.73
N VAL A 167 -9.18 -1.39 1.18
CA VAL A 167 -9.57 -1.66 2.58
C VAL A 167 -8.44 -1.29 3.55
N MET A 168 -7.18 -1.54 3.20
CA MET A 168 -6.03 -1.14 4.03
C MET A 168 -5.89 0.39 4.07
N ILE A 169 -6.12 1.08 2.97
CA ILE A 169 -6.09 2.55 2.90
C ILE A 169 -7.25 3.15 3.71
N LEU A 170 -8.43 2.52 3.74
CA LEU A 170 -9.51 2.90 4.66
C LEU A 170 -9.06 2.80 6.12
N ALA A 171 -8.39 1.73 6.50
CA ALA A 171 -7.85 1.55 7.86
C ALA A 171 -6.80 2.64 8.20
N ILE A 172 -5.97 3.06 7.23
CA ILE A 172 -5.04 4.19 7.38
C ILE A 172 -5.83 5.51 7.57
N GLY A 173 -6.88 5.74 6.80
CA GLY A 173 -7.72 6.93 6.94
C GLY A 173 -8.33 7.04 8.36
N LEU A 174 -8.83 5.93 8.91
CA LEU A 174 -9.33 5.85 10.29
C LEU A 174 -8.21 6.10 11.33
N LEU A 175 -7.00 5.63 11.06
CA LEU A 175 -5.83 5.87 11.90
C LEU A 175 -5.45 7.37 11.91
N LEU A 176 -5.41 8.02 10.73
CA LEU A 176 -5.09 9.44 10.59
C LEU A 176 -6.14 10.36 11.26
N LEU A 177 -7.38 9.90 11.30
CA LEU A 177 -8.47 10.59 12.00
C LEU A 177 -8.49 10.31 13.52
N ASP A 178 -7.56 9.49 14.02
CA ASP A 178 -7.49 9.03 15.42
C ASP A 178 -8.79 8.36 15.93
N VAL A 179 -9.58 7.78 15.00
CA VAL A 179 -10.83 7.08 15.34
C VAL A 179 -10.52 5.71 15.93
N ARG A 180 -9.61 4.94 15.30
CA ARG A 180 -9.20 3.62 15.76
C ARG A 180 -7.81 3.27 15.30
N ARG A 181 -7.00 2.71 16.22
CA ARG A 181 -5.68 2.16 15.88
C ARG A 181 -5.84 0.75 15.32
N ILE A 182 -5.68 0.61 14.00
CA ILE A 182 -5.71 -0.66 13.28
C ILE A 182 -4.27 -1.01 12.92
N ARG A 183 -3.87 -2.28 13.12
CA ARG A 183 -2.55 -2.79 12.73
C ARG A 183 -2.53 -3.07 11.22
N VAL A 184 -2.52 -2.01 10.42
CA VAL A 184 -2.64 -2.10 8.96
C VAL A 184 -1.54 -2.98 8.36
N ALA A 185 -0.35 -2.98 8.95
CA ALA A 185 0.77 -3.81 8.51
C ALA A 185 0.44 -5.32 8.52
N ASN A 186 -0.38 -5.78 9.46
CA ASN A 186 -0.80 -7.18 9.52
C ASN A 186 -1.85 -7.56 8.45
N LEU A 187 -2.39 -6.58 7.72
CA LEU A 187 -3.26 -6.83 6.56
C LEU A 187 -2.46 -7.02 5.25
N LEU A 188 -1.14 -6.73 5.23
CA LEU A 188 -0.30 -6.82 4.02
C LEU A 188 -0.41 -8.15 3.27
N PRO A 189 -0.50 -9.33 3.90
CA PRO A 189 -0.65 -10.57 3.17
C PRO A 189 -1.91 -10.63 2.31
N ALA A 190 -2.96 -9.84 2.60
CA ALA A 190 -4.16 -9.78 1.80
C ALA A 190 -3.88 -9.39 0.33
N LEU A 191 -2.87 -8.54 0.09
CA LEU A 191 -2.46 -8.15 -1.26
C LEU A 191 -1.95 -9.34 -2.09
N ALA A 192 -1.32 -10.32 -1.45
CA ALA A 192 -0.87 -11.54 -2.13
C ALA A 192 -1.99 -12.60 -2.20
N ILE A 193 -2.87 -12.63 -1.21
CA ILE A 193 -3.96 -13.63 -1.13
C ILE A 193 -5.03 -13.31 -2.17
N ALA A 194 -5.36 -12.05 -2.41
CA ALA A 194 -6.39 -11.66 -3.37
C ALA A 194 -6.14 -12.24 -4.78
N PRO A 195 -4.99 -12.04 -5.43
CA PRO A 195 -4.72 -12.65 -6.72
C PRO A 195 -4.64 -14.19 -6.66
N LEU A 196 -4.20 -14.79 -5.55
CA LEU A 196 -4.18 -16.24 -5.38
C LEU A 196 -5.60 -16.83 -5.32
N VAL A 197 -6.55 -16.14 -4.67
CA VAL A 197 -7.95 -16.55 -4.63
C VAL A 197 -8.55 -16.48 -6.03
N VAL A 198 -8.29 -15.41 -6.78
CA VAL A 198 -8.73 -15.29 -8.18
C VAL A 198 -8.17 -16.45 -9.02
N ALA A 199 -6.87 -16.75 -8.89
CA ALA A 199 -6.25 -17.87 -9.60
C ALA A 199 -6.89 -19.22 -9.26
N ALA A 200 -7.17 -19.46 -7.97
CA ALA A 200 -7.83 -20.67 -7.52
C ALA A 200 -9.25 -20.81 -8.08
N LEU A 201 -10.03 -19.73 -8.11
CA LEU A 201 -11.38 -19.73 -8.68
C LEU A 201 -11.35 -20.00 -10.19
N ALA A 202 -10.43 -19.36 -10.91
CA ALA A 202 -10.23 -19.60 -12.34
C ALA A 202 -9.86 -21.07 -12.62
N TRP A 203 -9.00 -21.67 -11.79
CA TRP A 203 -8.65 -23.09 -11.91
C TRP A 203 -9.83 -24.03 -11.67
N LEU A 204 -10.77 -23.64 -10.79
CA LEU A 204 -12.01 -24.37 -10.51
C LEU A 204 -13.09 -24.14 -11.60
N GLY A 205 -12.82 -23.34 -12.64
CA GLY A 205 -13.77 -23.03 -13.70
C GLY A 205 -14.86 -22.04 -13.28
N ILE A 206 -14.68 -21.33 -12.18
CA ILE A 206 -15.61 -20.30 -11.70
C ILE A 206 -15.18 -18.98 -12.34
N ASN A 207 -15.95 -18.49 -13.31
CA ASN A 207 -15.72 -17.16 -13.90
C ASN A 207 -16.22 -16.07 -12.95
N LEU A 208 -15.39 -15.02 -12.79
CA LEU A 208 -15.67 -13.83 -11.99
C LEU A 208 -16.40 -12.81 -12.84
#